data_8363618e60ec4eb90c39241cdcbf1487
#
_entry.id   8363618e60ec4eb90c39241cdcbf1487
#
_cell.length_a   1.000
_cell.length_b   1.000
_cell.length_c   1.000
_cell.angle_alpha   90.00
_cell.angle_beta   90.00
_cell.angle_gamma   90.00
#
_symmetry.space_group_name_H-M   'P 1'
#
loop_
_entity.id
_entity.type
_entity.pdbx_description
1 polymer ?
#
loop_
_entity_poly.entity_id
_entity_poly.type
_entity_poly.pdbx_seq_one_letter_code
_entity_poly.pdbx_strand_id
1 'polypeptide(L)'
;MPSPAAELQAPHGRPDLREALNPALRAETLELHGPVPASLRPVVNEASLRFVAALTERFESRRNALLEAREEYQASMDGGALPSFDPSTRSVRSSSWRAAPPPKELHDRRIEITGPTDRKMMINALNSGAQVYMADFEDAHAPAWKLTLEGQRNLYDAVRGSLEFRSPEGKSYALRSPHAVLMVRPRGWHLDEEGLTFGGEAVPASLFDFGLYFFANAQALKAAGSGVYLYLPKLQSGAEAALWNDVLGFAEESLGLPTGSVRCTVLIETLPALYQMHEILYALRERVLGVNLGRWDLLFSFIKTLRAHRDRVLPDRSVLTMDTPFMLEASRYLVRTCHERGAQAIGGMAADIPVRDDAELNGEAIARVVHDKERELSHGYDGTWIAHPGLVAVVRRVFDAPRPTPVPSEPGPDPDPRVFLQVPPGRPTVAGMRADVNAAVQYLESWLRAVGAAAIRYRMEDTATAEICRAQLWQWVHLEVPLEGGTAATPELFHRVVEEEMGAIRREVGEERWARGEYGGARKLLEELVDGAELEEFLTLRAGPWLDGSPLGLGHRT
;
A
#
# COMPACT_ATOMS: atom_id res chain seq x y z
N MET A 1 -8.71 -10.67 22.69
CA MET A 1 -9.92 -10.41 21.86
C MET A 1 -10.13 -11.66 21.02
N PRO A 2 -11.36 -12.21 20.90
CA PRO A 2 -11.57 -13.31 19.96
C PRO A 2 -11.27 -12.86 18.55
N SER A 3 -10.72 -13.75 17.73
CA SER A 3 -10.43 -13.54 16.32
C SER A 3 -11.71 -13.12 15.58
N PRO A 4 -11.67 -12.15 14.65
CA PRO A 4 -12.80 -11.87 13.76
C PRO A 4 -13.26 -13.10 12.97
N ALA A 5 -12.38 -14.09 12.75
CA ALA A 5 -12.71 -15.33 12.06
C ALA A 5 -13.73 -16.22 12.83
N ALA A 6 -13.79 -16.14 14.16
CA ALA A 6 -14.72 -16.97 14.94
C ALA A 6 -16.20 -16.55 14.84
N GLU A 7 -16.50 -15.31 14.36
CA GLU A 7 -17.87 -14.83 14.10
C GLU A 7 -18.30 -14.98 12.63
N LEU A 8 -17.48 -15.62 11.81
CA LEU A 8 -17.61 -15.68 10.35
C LEU A 8 -18.49 -16.84 9.85
N GLN A 9 -19.08 -17.64 10.72
CA GLN A 9 -20.12 -18.57 10.29
C GLN A 9 -21.39 -17.77 10.01
N ALA A 10 -21.64 -17.53 8.71
CA ALA A 10 -22.88 -16.91 8.25
C ALA A 10 -24.08 -17.66 8.84
N PRO A 11 -25.09 -16.97 9.39
CA PRO A 11 -26.34 -17.63 9.76
C PRO A 11 -26.92 -18.26 8.49
N HIS A 12 -27.15 -19.55 8.52
CA HIS A 12 -27.80 -20.29 7.45
C HIS A 12 -29.08 -19.55 7.00
N GLY A 13 -29.12 -19.10 5.73
CA GLY A 13 -30.36 -18.63 5.12
C GLY A 13 -30.37 -17.24 4.47
N ARG A 14 -29.27 -16.50 4.36
CA ARG A 14 -29.25 -15.28 3.53
C ARG A 14 -29.00 -15.66 2.06
N PRO A 15 -29.82 -15.16 1.10
CA PRO A 15 -29.63 -15.49 -0.31
C PRO A 15 -28.25 -15.02 -0.79
N ASP A 16 -27.52 -15.90 -1.45
CA ASP A 16 -26.24 -15.60 -2.15
C ASP A 16 -26.58 -14.98 -3.51
N LEU A 17 -26.15 -13.74 -3.75
CA LEU A 17 -26.37 -13.05 -5.01
C LEU A 17 -25.63 -13.73 -6.18
N ARG A 18 -24.56 -14.48 -5.93
CA ARG A 18 -23.82 -15.21 -6.96
C ARG A 18 -24.74 -16.12 -7.77
N GLU A 19 -25.63 -16.88 -7.11
CA GLU A 19 -26.57 -17.79 -7.79
C GLU A 19 -27.57 -17.02 -8.66
N ALA A 20 -27.94 -15.81 -8.28
CA ALA A 20 -28.84 -14.97 -9.06
C ALA A 20 -28.15 -14.21 -10.20
N LEU A 21 -26.87 -13.84 -10.03
CA LEU A 21 -26.11 -13.03 -10.99
C LEU A 21 -25.45 -13.89 -12.07
N ASN A 22 -24.81 -15.01 -11.71
CA ASN A 22 -24.03 -15.82 -12.65
C ASN A 22 -24.78 -16.23 -13.93
N PRO A 23 -26.08 -16.57 -13.93
CA PRO A 23 -26.75 -16.90 -15.19
C PRO A 23 -26.75 -15.77 -16.24
N ALA A 24 -26.86 -14.50 -15.80
CA ALA A 24 -26.78 -13.36 -16.70
C ALA A 24 -25.33 -13.02 -17.06
N LEU A 25 -24.41 -13.13 -16.11
CA LEU A 25 -22.98 -12.81 -16.28
C LEU A 25 -22.27 -13.79 -17.23
N ARG A 26 -22.58 -15.08 -17.15
CA ARG A 26 -21.98 -16.11 -18.02
C ARG A 26 -22.28 -15.91 -19.51
N ALA A 27 -23.38 -15.24 -19.84
CA ALA A 27 -23.65 -14.86 -21.23
C ALA A 27 -22.60 -13.87 -21.77
N GLU A 28 -21.87 -13.19 -20.90
CA GLU A 28 -20.80 -12.23 -21.20
C GLU A 28 -19.43 -12.72 -20.74
N THR A 29 -19.27 -14.03 -20.55
CA THR A 29 -18.00 -14.65 -20.11
C THR A 29 -17.49 -14.19 -18.72
N LEU A 30 -18.37 -13.62 -17.90
CA LEU A 30 -18.11 -13.27 -16.52
C LEU A 30 -18.59 -14.35 -15.55
N GLU A 31 -17.80 -14.66 -14.51
CA GLU A 31 -18.23 -15.60 -13.47
C GLU A 31 -17.74 -15.19 -12.08
N LEU A 32 -18.68 -15.14 -11.13
CA LEU A 32 -18.39 -14.97 -9.70
C LEU A 32 -18.09 -16.34 -9.06
N HIS A 33 -16.97 -16.46 -8.37
CA HIS A 33 -16.56 -17.69 -7.68
C HIS A 33 -16.79 -17.64 -6.17
N GLY A 34 -16.55 -16.50 -5.55
CA GLY A 34 -16.76 -16.30 -4.11
C GLY A 34 -18.22 -15.99 -3.74
N PRO A 35 -18.65 -16.24 -2.49
CA PRO A 35 -19.99 -15.93 -2.02
C PRO A 35 -20.23 -14.41 -1.98
N VAL A 36 -21.44 -13.97 -2.38
CA VAL A 36 -21.86 -12.56 -2.38
C VAL A 36 -23.14 -12.39 -1.57
N PRO A 37 -23.05 -12.05 -0.28
CA PRO A 37 -24.23 -11.79 0.56
C PRO A 37 -25.14 -10.72 -0.03
N ALA A 38 -26.47 -10.90 0.11
CA ALA A 38 -27.48 -9.98 -0.43
C ALA A 38 -27.33 -8.52 0.05
N SER A 39 -26.69 -8.32 1.21
CA SER A 39 -26.36 -6.98 1.73
C SER A 39 -25.40 -6.20 0.84
N LEU A 40 -24.65 -6.86 -0.04
CA LEU A 40 -23.69 -6.26 -0.96
C LEU A 40 -24.31 -5.79 -2.28
N ARG A 41 -25.60 -6.06 -2.53
CA ARG A 41 -26.30 -5.64 -3.77
C ARG A 41 -26.09 -4.17 -4.17
N PRO A 42 -25.97 -3.19 -3.28
CA PRO A 42 -25.71 -1.81 -3.66
C PRO A 42 -24.38 -1.61 -4.40
N VAL A 43 -23.38 -2.47 -4.17
CA VAL A 43 -22.03 -2.37 -4.76
C VAL A 43 -21.74 -3.51 -5.73
N VAL A 44 -22.29 -4.71 -5.48
CA VAL A 44 -22.12 -5.89 -6.33
C VAL A 44 -23.44 -6.23 -6.99
N ASN A 45 -23.61 -5.82 -8.22
CA ASN A 45 -24.77 -6.07 -9.07
C ASN A 45 -24.34 -6.24 -10.54
N GLU A 46 -25.26 -6.65 -11.37
CA GLU A 46 -24.99 -6.92 -12.78
C GLU A 46 -24.33 -5.73 -13.50
N ALA A 47 -24.82 -4.51 -13.26
CA ALA A 47 -24.29 -3.32 -13.93
C ALA A 47 -22.87 -2.96 -13.46
N SER A 48 -22.56 -3.08 -12.15
CA SER A 48 -21.21 -2.83 -11.64
C SER A 48 -20.21 -3.88 -12.10
N LEU A 49 -20.62 -5.15 -12.19
CA LEU A 49 -19.76 -6.23 -12.67
C LEU A 49 -19.51 -6.13 -14.18
N ARG A 50 -20.52 -5.76 -14.97
CA ARG A 50 -20.33 -5.44 -16.40
C ARG A 50 -19.40 -4.26 -16.62
N PHE A 51 -19.43 -3.27 -15.72
CA PHE A 51 -18.48 -2.17 -15.79
C PHE A 51 -17.04 -2.63 -15.51
N VAL A 52 -16.83 -3.50 -14.52
CA VAL A 52 -15.51 -4.13 -14.28
C VAL A 52 -15.07 -4.95 -15.49
N ALA A 53 -15.96 -5.73 -16.10
CA ALA A 53 -15.65 -6.47 -17.32
C ALA A 53 -15.24 -5.56 -18.48
N ALA A 54 -15.94 -4.46 -18.70
CA ALA A 54 -15.60 -3.50 -19.74
C ALA A 54 -14.21 -2.85 -19.53
N LEU A 55 -13.85 -2.60 -18.26
CA LEU A 55 -12.49 -2.16 -17.91
C LEU A 55 -11.46 -3.26 -18.22
N THR A 56 -11.74 -4.50 -17.82
CA THR A 56 -10.86 -5.65 -18.05
C THR A 56 -10.66 -5.89 -19.55
N GLU A 57 -11.73 -6.03 -20.31
CA GLU A 57 -11.70 -6.24 -21.77
C GLU A 57 -10.84 -5.19 -22.48
N ARG A 58 -10.94 -3.94 -22.05
CA ARG A 58 -10.25 -2.84 -22.72
C ARG A 58 -8.78 -2.69 -22.32
N PHE A 59 -8.41 -3.00 -21.08
CA PHE A 59 -7.13 -2.58 -20.53
C PHE A 59 -6.21 -3.72 -20.08
N GLU A 60 -6.71 -4.93 -19.89
CA GLU A 60 -5.93 -6.06 -19.38
C GLU A 60 -4.74 -6.43 -20.27
N SER A 61 -4.94 -6.51 -21.58
CA SER A 61 -3.84 -6.83 -22.52
C SER A 61 -2.70 -5.81 -22.40
N ARG A 62 -3.04 -4.54 -22.25
CA ARG A 62 -2.02 -3.49 -22.05
C ARG A 62 -1.37 -3.58 -20.66
N ARG A 63 -2.16 -3.91 -19.63
CA ARG A 63 -1.62 -4.17 -18.28
C ARG A 63 -0.61 -5.32 -18.32
N ASN A 64 -0.96 -6.44 -18.97
CA ASN A 64 -0.10 -7.61 -19.04
C ASN A 64 1.22 -7.28 -19.78
N ALA A 65 1.16 -6.56 -20.90
CA ALA A 65 2.36 -6.09 -21.60
C ALA A 65 3.25 -5.18 -20.71
N LEU A 66 2.68 -4.39 -19.81
CA LEU A 66 3.44 -3.58 -18.87
C LEU A 66 4.06 -4.40 -17.73
N LEU A 67 3.41 -5.48 -17.30
CA LEU A 67 4.00 -6.42 -16.34
C LEU A 67 5.16 -7.20 -16.97
N GLU A 68 5.03 -7.65 -18.23
CA GLU A 68 6.13 -8.23 -19.00
C GLU A 68 7.31 -7.25 -19.13
N ALA A 69 7.04 -5.97 -19.39
CA ALA A 69 8.10 -4.95 -19.43
C ALA A 69 8.82 -4.75 -18.09
N ARG A 70 8.16 -5.00 -16.93
CA ARG A 70 8.82 -5.04 -15.62
C ARG A 70 9.83 -6.20 -15.52
N GLU A 71 9.46 -7.37 -16.04
CA GLU A 71 10.35 -8.54 -16.05
C GLU A 71 11.57 -8.30 -16.94
N GLU A 72 11.38 -7.71 -18.13
CA GLU A 72 12.47 -7.32 -19.03
C GLU A 72 13.40 -6.28 -18.37
N TYR A 73 12.82 -5.28 -17.69
CA TYR A 73 13.60 -4.30 -16.94
C TYR A 73 14.43 -4.96 -15.84
N GLN A 74 13.81 -5.85 -15.04
CA GLN A 74 14.51 -6.58 -13.99
C GLN A 74 15.62 -7.47 -14.54
N ALA A 75 15.38 -8.18 -15.65
CA ALA A 75 16.40 -9.00 -16.32
C ALA A 75 17.61 -8.15 -16.76
N SER A 76 17.38 -6.92 -17.22
CA SER A 76 18.46 -5.99 -17.54
C SER A 76 19.29 -5.61 -16.30
N MET A 77 18.62 -5.35 -15.16
CA MET A 77 19.30 -5.04 -13.90
C MET A 77 20.09 -6.24 -13.37
N ASP A 78 19.52 -7.44 -13.45
CA ASP A 78 20.20 -8.70 -13.09
C ASP A 78 21.40 -9.00 -14.00
N GLY A 79 21.35 -8.52 -15.25
CA GLY A 79 22.46 -8.54 -16.21
C GLY A 79 23.56 -7.51 -15.96
N GLY A 80 23.44 -6.71 -14.89
CA GLY A 80 24.47 -5.74 -14.45
C GLY A 80 24.20 -4.28 -14.85
N ALA A 81 23.05 -3.97 -15.47
CA ALA A 81 22.65 -2.58 -15.70
C ALA A 81 22.32 -1.89 -14.37
N LEU A 82 22.39 -0.56 -14.35
CA LEU A 82 21.98 0.26 -13.21
C LEU A 82 20.83 1.19 -13.62
N PRO A 83 19.88 1.46 -12.72
CA PRO A 83 18.81 2.42 -12.96
C PRO A 83 19.36 3.80 -13.32
N SER A 84 18.73 4.45 -14.30
CA SER A 84 19.07 5.80 -14.73
C SER A 84 17.89 6.52 -15.34
N PHE A 85 17.98 7.84 -15.48
CA PHE A 85 16.99 8.62 -16.20
C PHE A 85 17.01 8.27 -17.70
N ASP A 86 15.81 8.06 -18.28
CA ASP A 86 15.71 7.77 -19.71
C ASP A 86 16.02 9.03 -20.53
N PRO A 87 17.07 8.99 -21.40
CA PRO A 87 17.39 10.13 -22.25
C PRO A 87 16.27 10.49 -23.25
N SER A 88 15.46 9.54 -23.68
CA SER A 88 14.38 9.75 -24.65
C SER A 88 13.25 10.62 -24.10
N THR A 89 13.04 10.61 -22.78
CA THR A 89 12.02 11.39 -22.07
C THR A 89 12.55 12.68 -21.45
N ARG A 90 13.79 13.06 -21.76
CA ARG A 90 14.40 14.30 -21.23
C ARG A 90 13.55 15.55 -21.45
N SER A 91 12.84 15.64 -22.58
CA SER A 91 11.95 16.75 -22.87
C SER A 91 10.82 16.89 -21.86
N VAL A 92 10.30 15.78 -21.29
CA VAL A 92 9.29 15.80 -20.22
C VAL A 92 9.88 16.43 -18.96
N ARG A 93 11.11 16.07 -18.59
CA ARG A 93 11.77 16.59 -17.40
C ARG A 93 12.17 18.06 -17.51
N SER A 94 12.59 18.51 -18.71
CA SER A 94 13.10 19.88 -18.94
C SER A 94 12.05 20.89 -19.38
N SER A 95 10.83 20.49 -19.75
CA SER A 95 9.78 21.42 -20.17
C SER A 95 8.96 21.98 -19.00
N SER A 96 8.24 23.08 -19.23
CA SER A 96 7.58 23.89 -18.19
C SER A 96 6.11 23.53 -17.92
N TRP A 97 5.67 22.29 -18.22
CA TRP A 97 4.31 21.83 -17.92
C TRP A 97 4.02 21.78 -16.43
N ARG A 98 2.77 21.92 -16.07
CA ARG A 98 2.30 21.80 -14.67
C ARG A 98 1.08 20.89 -14.59
N ALA A 99 0.88 20.30 -13.43
CA ALA A 99 -0.32 19.56 -13.08
C ALA A 99 -1.53 20.49 -12.94
N ALA A 100 -2.72 19.96 -13.19
CA ALA A 100 -3.96 20.69 -12.95
C ALA A 100 -4.12 21.00 -11.45
N PRO A 101 -4.57 22.20 -11.07
CA PRO A 101 -4.68 22.60 -9.67
C PRO A 101 -5.59 21.65 -8.89
N PRO A 102 -5.31 21.41 -7.60
CA PRO A 102 -6.17 20.58 -6.76
C PRO A 102 -7.56 21.19 -6.57
N PRO A 103 -8.61 20.41 -6.36
CA PRO A 103 -9.90 20.91 -5.96
C PRO A 103 -9.82 21.55 -4.56
N LYS A 104 -10.73 22.49 -4.28
CA LYS A 104 -10.69 23.32 -3.06
C LYS A 104 -10.61 22.50 -1.77
N GLU A 105 -11.30 21.38 -1.68
CA GLU A 105 -11.34 20.52 -0.49
C GLU A 105 -10.01 19.79 -0.23
N LEU A 106 -9.10 19.75 -1.23
CA LEU A 106 -7.77 19.17 -1.14
C LEU A 106 -6.63 20.19 -1.19
N HIS A 107 -6.93 21.48 -0.99
CA HIS A 107 -5.89 22.50 -0.83
C HIS A 107 -5.09 22.30 0.47
N ASP A 108 -5.74 21.85 1.54
CA ASP A 108 -5.10 21.49 2.81
C ASP A 108 -5.07 19.96 2.96
N ARG A 109 -3.87 19.40 2.89
CA ARG A 109 -3.58 17.97 3.07
C ARG A 109 -2.46 17.76 4.08
N ARG A 110 -2.33 18.66 5.06
CA ARG A 110 -1.23 18.61 6.03
C ARG A 110 -1.19 17.32 6.83
N ILE A 111 -2.35 16.72 7.11
CA ILE A 111 -2.45 15.45 7.84
C ILE A 111 -3.40 14.53 7.09
N GLU A 112 -2.88 13.41 6.66
CA GLU A 112 -3.63 12.32 6.10
C GLU A 112 -3.52 11.09 7.01
N ILE A 113 -4.63 10.45 7.28
CA ILE A 113 -4.64 9.18 8.00
C ILE A 113 -4.88 8.04 7.03
N THR A 114 -4.11 6.96 7.18
CA THR A 114 -4.28 5.74 6.39
C THR A 114 -4.79 4.60 7.25
N GLY A 115 -5.50 3.67 6.65
CA GLY A 115 -5.96 2.46 7.31
C GLY A 115 -6.84 1.58 6.42
N PRO A 116 -7.10 0.33 6.84
CA PRO A 116 -7.88 -0.62 6.07
C PRO A 116 -9.34 -0.20 5.94
N THR A 117 -10.05 -0.87 5.04
CA THR A 117 -11.48 -0.63 4.78
C THR A 117 -12.42 -1.26 5.83
N ASP A 118 -11.92 -1.66 7.00
CA ASP A 118 -12.73 -2.11 8.14
C ASP A 118 -13.69 -1.01 8.63
N ARG A 119 -14.93 -1.38 8.87
CA ARG A 119 -16.02 -0.46 9.17
C ARG A 119 -15.76 0.44 10.39
N LYS A 120 -15.27 -0.13 11.49
CA LYS A 120 -14.95 0.62 12.71
C LYS A 120 -13.72 1.50 12.54
N MET A 121 -12.70 0.97 11.86
CA MET A 121 -11.47 1.72 11.61
C MET A 121 -11.72 2.90 10.68
N MET A 122 -12.52 2.73 9.62
CA MET A 122 -12.96 3.81 8.74
C MET A 122 -13.67 4.93 9.51
N ILE A 123 -14.64 4.60 10.38
CA ILE A 123 -15.34 5.61 11.19
C ILE A 123 -14.36 6.39 12.07
N ASN A 124 -13.44 5.70 12.72
CA ASN A 124 -12.45 6.34 13.58
C ASN A 124 -11.49 7.24 12.78
N ALA A 125 -11.05 6.80 11.60
CA ALA A 125 -10.16 7.55 10.74
C ALA A 125 -10.85 8.79 10.13
N LEU A 126 -12.04 8.64 9.58
CA LEU A 126 -12.85 9.75 9.04
C LEU A 126 -13.15 10.80 10.11
N ASN A 127 -13.41 10.38 11.35
CA ASN A 127 -13.70 11.26 12.48
C ASN A 127 -12.46 11.77 13.23
N SER A 128 -11.24 11.43 12.78
CA SER A 128 -9.98 11.71 13.51
C SER A 128 -9.63 13.19 13.60
N GLY A 129 -10.16 14.00 12.69
CA GLY A 129 -9.78 15.39 12.49
C GLY A 129 -8.59 15.57 11.53
N ALA A 130 -8.10 14.51 10.89
CA ALA A 130 -7.23 14.61 9.71
C ALA A 130 -7.99 15.26 8.54
N GLN A 131 -7.26 15.84 7.58
CA GLN A 131 -7.87 16.42 6.38
C GLN A 131 -8.32 15.35 5.41
N VAL A 132 -7.55 14.27 5.28
CA VAL A 132 -7.80 13.17 4.36
C VAL A 132 -7.76 11.83 5.10
N TYR A 133 -8.62 10.91 4.71
CA TYR A 133 -8.52 9.50 5.04
C TYR A 133 -8.29 8.70 3.77
N MET A 134 -7.20 7.96 3.72
CA MET A 134 -6.93 6.98 2.68
C MET A 134 -7.44 5.61 3.12
N ALA A 135 -8.55 5.18 2.53
CA ALA A 135 -9.08 3.83 2.67
C ALA A 135 -8.30 2.88 1.77
N ASP A 136 -7.67 1.90 2.36
CA ASP A 136 -6.66 1.10 1.72
C ASP A 136 -7.14 -0.33 1.41
N PHE A 137 -7.08 -0.73 0.14
CA PHE A 137 -7.26 -2.12 -0.31
C PHE A 137 -5.93 -2.82 -0.59
N GLU A 138 -4.81 -2.15 -0.39
CA GLU A 138 -3.49 -2.66 -0.72
C GLU A 138 -2.73 -3.05 0.56
N ASP A 139 -1.75 -2.30 1.05
CA ASP A 139 -0.82 -2.74 2.09
C ASP A 139 -1.47 -2.94 3.47
N ALA A 140 -2.43 -2.09 3.86
CA ALA A 140 -3.12 -2.23 5.15
C ALA A 140 -4.31 -3.21 5.10
N HIS A 141 -4.50 -3.89 3.98
CA HIS A 141 -5.59 -4.83 3.75
C HIS A 141 -5.05 -6.23 3.50
N ALA A 142 -5.67 -7.25 4.10
CA ALA A 142 -5.47 -8.62 3.67
C ALA A 142 -6.61 -8.94 2.68
N PRO A 143 -6.32 -9.24 1.39
CA PRO A 143 -7.31 -9.23 0.33
C PRO A 143 -8.18 -10.49 0.28
N ALA A 144 -8.72 -10.89 1.44
CA ALA A 144 -9.74 -11.92 1.49
C ALA A 144 -11.01 -11.43 0.78
N TRP A 145 -11.59 -12.24 -0.11
CA TRP A 145 -12.77 -11.92 -0.92
C TRP A 145 -13.88 -11.20 -0.14
N LYS A 146 -14.24 -11.79 1.01
CA LYS A 146 -15.28 -11.21 1.88
C LYS A 146 -14.91 -9.81 2.36
N LEU A 147 -13.69 -9.60 2.81
CA LEU A 147 -13.25 -8.31 3.36
C LEU A 147 -13.16 -7.24 2.27
N THR A 148 -12.70 -7.61 1.08
CA THR A 148 -12.67 -6.73 -0.09
C THR A 148 -14.08 -6.24 -0.44
N LEU A 149 -15.06 -7.13 -0.50
CA LEU A 149 -16.44 -6.76 -0.79
C LEU A 149 -17.10 -5.96 0.35
N GLU A 150 -16.84 -6.32 1.61
CA GLU A 150 -17.29 -5.54 2.77
C GLU A 150 -16.65 -4.15 2.79
N GLY A 151 -15.40 -4.02 2.41
CA GLY A 151 -14.71 -2.74 2.21
C GLY A 151 -15.42 -1.86 1.19
N GLN A 152 -15.79 -2.40 0.03
CA GLN A 152 -16.57 -1.70 -0.99
C GLN A 152 -17.94 -1.22 -0.44
N ARG A 153 -18.59 -2.06 0.35
CA ARG A 153 -19.84 -1.67 1.01
C ARG A 153 -19.62 -0.57 2.05
N ASN A 154 -18.54 -0.62 2.80
CA ASN A 154 -18.23 0.40 3.80
C ASN A 154 -17.93 1.76 3.14
N LEU A 155 -17.26 1.78 1.97
CA LEU A 155 -17.08 2.97 1.16
C LEU A 155 -18.43 3.53 0.65
N TYR A 156 -19.32 2.66 0.19
CA TYR A 156 -20.66 3.05 -0.26
C TYR A 156 -21.45 3.74 0.86
N ASP A 157 -21.42 3.17 2.07
CA ASP A 157 -22.11 3.74 3.25
C ASP A 157 -21.43 5.05 3.71
N ALA A 158 -20.08 5.14 3.64
CA ALA A 158 -19.34 6.35 3.99
C ALA A 158 -19.70 7.54 3.09
N VAL A 159 -19.72 7.33 1.76
CA VAL A 159 -20.07 8.36 0.76
C VAL A 159 -21.50 8.89 0.97
N ARG A 160 -22.39 8.07 1.54
CA ARG A 160 -23.79 8.44 1.81
C ARG A 160 -24.03 8.91 3.25
N GLY A 161 -22.99 9.03 4.06
CA GLY A 161 -23.09 9.44 5.46
C GLY A 161 -23.82 8.44 6.36
N SER A 162 -24.01 7.19 5.90
CA SER A 162 -24.74 6.13 6.63
C SER A 162 -23.82 5.10 7.29
N LEU A 163 -22.50 5.38 7.33
CA LEU A 163 -21.54 4.49 7.94
C LEU A 163 -21.66 4.50 9.47
N GLU A 164 -22.13 3.38 10.03
CA GLU A 164 -22.28 3.18 11.46
C GLU A 164 -21.82 1.77 11.87
N PHE A 165 -21.40 1.60 13.10
CA PHE A 165 -20.98 0.32 13.67
C PHE A 165 -21.38 0.23 15.13
N ARG A 166 -21.86 -0.95 15.55
CA ARG A 166 -22.11 -1.26 16.96
C ARG A 166 -21.23 -2.41 17.39
N SER A 167 -20.40 -2.18 18.41
CA SER A 167 -19.54 -3.24 18.93
C SER A 167 -20.31 -4.30 19.69
N PRO A 168 -19.78 -5.52 19.87
CA PRO A 168 -20.41 -6.57 20.68
C PRO A 168 -20.73 -6.11 22.11
N GLU A 169 -19.92 -5.21 22.66
CA GLU A 169 -20.12 -4.60 24.00
C GLU A 169 -21.19 -3.49 24.00
N GLY A 170 -21.85 -3.26 22.86
CA GLY A 170 -22.96 -2.31 22.73
C GLY A 170 -22.53 -0.86 22.45
N LYS A 171 -21.22 -0.55 22.30
CA LYS A 171 -20.75 0.80 21.96
C LYS A 171 -21.06 1.12 20.49
N SER A 172 -21.71 2.27 20.27
CA SER A 172 -22.06 2.75 18.92
C SER A 172 -21.02 3.73 18.39
N TYR A 173 -20.71 3.59 17.10
CA TYR A 173 -19.84 4.45 16.31
C TYR A 173 -20.60 4.90 15.07
N ALA A 174 -20.52 6.16 14.72
CA ALA A 174 -21.14 6.72 13.53
C ALA A 174 -20.26 7.81 12.93
N LEU A 175 -20.41 8.01 11.63
CA LEU A 175 -19.74 9.10 10.93
C LEU A 175 -20.31 10.44 11.42
N ARG A 176 -19.42 11.43 11.59
CA ARG A 176 -19.76 12.80 12.01
C ARG A 176 -19.48 13.77 10.87
N SER A 177 -20.15 14.90 10.85
CA SER A 177 -19.86 15.98 9.91
C SER A 177 -19.31 17.20 10.67
N PRO A 178 -18.24 17.86 10.20
CA PRO A 178 -17.42 17.47 9.05
C PRO A 178 -16.51 16.28 9.39
N HIS A 179 -16.12 15.53 8.37
CA HIS A 179 -15.15 14.45 8.47
C HIS A 179 -14.03 14.61 7.41
N ALA A 180 -13.01 13.77 7.47
CA ALA A 180 -11.91 13.77 6.51
C ALA A 180 -12.43 13.48 5.09
N VAL A 181 -11.78 14.07 4.08
CA VAL A 181 -12.02 13.74 2.67
C VAL A 181 -11.56 12.30 2.42
N LEU A 182 -12.41 11.52 1.75
CA LEU A 182 -12.13 10.12 1.45
C LEU A 182 -11.28 10.01 0.19
N MET A 183 -10.14 9.34 0.30
CA MET A 183 -9.36 8.80 -0.83
C MET A 183 -9.35 7.28 -0.74
N VAL A 184 -9.19 6.60 -1.88
CA VAL A 184 -9.15 5.13 -1.93
C VAL A 184 -7.87 4.68 -2.61
N ARG A 185 -7.14 3.74 -2.00
CA ARG A 185 -6.01 3.07 -2.61
C ARG A 185 -6.47 1.70 -3.12
N PRO A 186 -6.67 1.52 -4.45
CA PRO A 186 -6.90 0.21 -5.03
C PRO A 186 -5.62 -0.62 -4.96
N ARG A 187 -5.73 -1.93 -5.11
CA ARG A 187 -4.56 -2.82 -5.27
C ARG A 187 -3.73 -2.45 -6.50
N GLY A 188 -2.44 -2.78 -6.44
CA GLY A 188 -1.49 -2.50 -7.53
C GLY A 188 -1.77 -3.33 -8.80
N TRP A 189 -1.15 -2.91 -9.91
CA TRP A 189 -1.29 -3.59 -11.22
C TRP A 189 -0.86 -5.07 -11.22
N HIS A 190 -0.02 -5.48 -10.30
CA HIS A 190 0.55 -6.83 -10.20
C HIS A 190 -0.41 -7.86 -9.58
N LEU A 191 -1.54 -7.45 -9.01
CA LEU A 191 -2.47 -8.34 -8.31
C LEU A 191 -3.71 -8.63 -9.16
N ASP A 192 -4.24 -9.84 -9.00
CA ASP A 192 -5.48 -10.30 -9.60
C ASP A 192 -6.55 -10.58 -8.53
N GLU A 193 -7.83 -10.51 -8.91
CA GLU A 193 -8.97 -10.85 -8.08
C GLU A 193 -9.61 -12.14 -8.53
N GLU A 194 -9.29 -13.21 -7.83
CA GLU A 194 -9.73 -14.58 -8.18
C GLU A 194 -11.23 -14.83 -7.94
N GLY A 195 -11.88 -13.95 -7.17
CA GLY A 195 -13.31 -14.03 -6.90
C GLY A 195 -14.20 -13.67 -8.08
N LEU A 196 -13.63 -13.06 -9.14
CA LEU A 196 -14.30 -12.74 -10.39
C LEU A 196 -13.40 -13.09 -11.58
N THR A 197 -13.93 -13.85 -12.55
CA THR A 197 -13.21 -14.13 -13.81
C THR A 197 -13.93 -13.52 -15.01
N PHE A 198 -13.12 -13.13 -16.01
CA PHE A 198 -13.57 -12.70 -17.33
C PHE A 198 -12.84 -13.55 -18.39
N GLY A 199 -13.59 -14.18 -19.30
CA GLY A 199 -13.00 -15.11 -20.28
C GLY A 199 -12.32 -16.33 -19.67
N GLY A 200 -12.55 -16.64 -18.39
CA GLY A 200 -11.92 -17.72 -17.65
C GLY A 200 -10.67 -17.32 -16.84
N GLU A 201 -10.18 -16.08 -17.02
CA GLU A 201 -9.03 -15.55 -16.31
C GLU A 201 -9.48 -14.61 -15.16
N ALA A 202 -8.70 -14.56 -14.06
CA ALA A 202 -8.96 -13.65 -12.95
C ALA A 202 -8.85 -12.18 -13.41
N VAL A 203 -9.78 -11.32 -12.97
CA VAL A 203 -9.73 -9.90 -13.36
C VAL A 203 -8.63 -9.16 -12.60
N PRO A 204 -7.97 -8.14 -13.20
CA PRO A 204 -7.01 -7.31 -12.48
C PRO A 204 -7.62 -6.70 -11.21
N ALA A 205 -7.01 -6.95 -10.05
CA ALA A 205 -7.51 -6.48 -8.77
C ALA A 205 -7.64 -4.95 -8.71
N SER A 206 -6.72 -4.24 -9.36
CA SER A 206 -6.76 -2.78 -9.50
C SER A 206 -8.03 -2.29 -10.21
N LEU A 207 -8.44 -2.96 -11.29
CA LEU A 207 -9.64 -2.62 -12.05
C LEU A 207 -10.91 -3.04 -11.30
N PHE A 208 -10.86 -4.14 -10.55
CA PHE A 208 -11.94 -4.59 -9.69
C PHE A 208 -12.22 -3.57 -8.56
N ASP A 209 -11.19 -3.24 -7.79
CA ASP A 209 -11.31 -2.31 -6.66
C ASP A 209 -11.78 -0.93 -7.11
N PHE A 210 -11.12 -0.37 -8.14
CA PHE A 210 -11.49 0.93 -8.72
C PHE A 210 -12.88 0.87 -9.35
N GLY A 211 -13.15 -0.15 -10.16
CA GLY A 211 -14.40 -0.26 -10.92
C GLY A 211 -15.63 -0.32 -10.03
N LEU A 212 -15.62 -1.16 -8.98
CA LEU A 212 -16.72 -1.23 -8.02
C LEU A 212 -16.88 0.08 -7.25
N TYR A 213 -15.78 0.63 -6.73
CA TYR A 213 -15.82 1.90 -6.00
C TYR A 213 -16.36 3.04 -6.85
N PHE A 214 -15.80 3.22 -8.04
CA PHE A 214 -16.17 4.29 -8.96
C PHE A 214 -17.64 4.18 -9.40
N PHE A 215 -18.04 3.00 -9.89
CA PHE A 215 -19.40 2.78 -10.39
C PHE A 215 -20.47 3.05 -9.32
N ALA A 216 -20.22 2.59 -8.10
CA ALA A 216 -21.20 2.73 -7.02
C ALA A 216 -21.26 4.16 -6.44
N ASN A 217 -20.19 4.97 -6.56
CA ASN A 217 -20.05 6.19 -5.75
C ASN A 217 -19.86 7.47 -6.55
N ALA A 218 -19.37 7.44 -7.78
CA ALA A 218 -18.98 8.64 -8.52
C ALA A 218 -20.10 9.68 -8.68
N GLN A 219 -21.32 9.24 -9.01
CA GLN A 219 -22.46 10.14 -9.13
C GLN A 219 -22.91 10.74 -7.79
N ALA A 220 -22.83 9.96 -6.70
CA ALA A 220 -23.17 10.44 -5.37
C ALA A 220 -22.14 11.47 -4.86
N LEU A 221 -20.85 11.22 -5.08
CA LEU A 221 -19.77 12.17 -4.76
C LEU A 221 -19.94 13.47 -5.54
N LYS A 222 -20.20 13.40 -6.86
CA LYS A 222 -20.48 14.58 -7.69
C LYS A 222 -21.68 15.37 -7.17
N ALA A 223 -22.77 14.68 -6.81
CA ALA A 223 -23.97 15.33 -6.28
C ALA A 223 -23.70 16.00 -4.91
N ALA A 224 -22.78 15.48 -4.12
CA ALA A 224 -22.32 16.07 -2.86
C ALA A 224 -21.30 17.23 -3.07
N GLY A 225 -20.90 17.54 -4.31
CA GLY A 225 -19.91 18.57 -4.61
C GLY A 225 -18.46 18.15 -4.37
N SER A 226 -18.19 16.86 -4.23
CA SER A 226 -16.88 16.25 -4.09
C SER A 226 -16.46 15.50 -5.37
N GLY A 227 -15.28 14.91 -5.38
CA GLY A 227 -14.73 14.10 -6.47
C GLY A 227 -14.41 12.67 -6.04
N VAL A 228 -14.04 11.85 -7.02
CA VAL A 228 -13.43 10.53 -6.79
C VAL A 228 -11.93 10.74 -6.63
N TYR A 229 -11.38 10.38 -5.48
CA TYR A 229 -9.99 10.58 -5.15
C TYR A 229 -9.29 9.25 -4.88
N LEU A 230 -8.15 9.05 -5.52
CA LEU A 230 -7.40 7.79 -5.47
C LEU A 230 -5.97 8.01 -4.98
N TYR A 231 -5.40 6.95 -4.42
CA TYR A 231 -3.97 6.75 -4.27
C TYR A 231 -3.54 5.59 -5.19
N LEU A 232 -2.54 5.79 -6.05
CA LEU A 232 -2.09 4.80 -7.02
C LEU A 232 -0.77 4.17 -6.55
N PRO A 233 -0.78 2.88 -6.13
CA PRO A 233 0.38 2.22 -5.56
C PRO A 233 1.26 1.53 -6.61
N LYS A 234 2.50 1.23 -6.23
CA LYS A 234 3.43 0.30 -6.88
C LYS A 234 3.68 0.57 -8.38
N LEU A 235 3.51 1.83 -8.84
CA LEU A 235 3.88 2.19 -10.21
C LEU A 235 5.39 2.11 -10.39
N GLN A 236 5.84 1.69 -11.57
CA GLN A 236 7.24 1.64 -11.94
C GLN A 236 7.59 2.57 -13.11
N SER A 237 6.58 3.00 -13.90
CA SER A 237 6.85 3.77 -15.13
C SER A 237 5.77 4.78 -15.47
N GLY A 238 6.15 5.75 -16.31
CA GLY A 238 5.21 6.68 -16.93
C GLY A 238 4.17 5.98 -17.83
N ALA A 239 4.50 4.83 -18.40
CA ALA A 239 3.58 4.03 -19.21
C ALA A 239 2.47 3.40 -18.35
N GLU A 240 2.78 2.93 -17.15
CA GLU A 240 1.78 2.44 -16.19
C GLU A 240 0.87 3.57 -15.68
N ALA A 241 1.44 4.76 -15.48
CA ALA A 241 0.67 5.96 -15.14
C ALA A 241 -0.26 6.38 -16.29
N ALA A 242 0.19 6.26 -17.54
CA ALA A 242 -0.62 6.51 -18.72
C ALA A 242 -1.76 5.48 -18.88
N LEU A 243 -1.54 4.21 -18.51
CA LEU A 243 -2.61 3.22 -18.44
C LEU A 243 -3.69 3.66 -17.44
N TRP A 244 -3.31 4.08 -16.23
CA TRP A 244 -4.27 4.63 -15.27
C TRP A 244 -5.02 5.84 -15.83
N ASN A 245 -4.32 6.79 -16.48
CA ASN A 245 -5.00 7.95 -17.09
C ASN A 245 -6.09 7.55 -18.08
N ASP A 246 -5.83 6.54 -18.90
CA ASP A 246 -6.78 6.04 -19.90
C ASP A 246 -7.95 5.28 -19.23
N VAL A 247 -7.68 4.46 -18.21
CA VAL A 247 -8.71 3.80 -17.38
C VAL A 247 -9.65 4.83 -16.75
N LEU A 248 -9.08 5.86 -16.12
CA LEU A 248 -9.87 6.92 -15.47
C LEU A 248 -10.68 7.74 -16.49
N GLY A 249 -10.12 8.02 -17.67
CA GLY A 249 -10.82 8.69 -18.76
C GLY A 249 -12.00 7.89 -19.29
N PHE A 250 -11.80 6.59 -19.54
CA PHE A 250 -12.87 5.68 -19.96
C PHE A 250 -13.98 5.57 -18.90
N ALA A 251 -13.61 5.50 -17.63
CA ALA A 251 -14.57 5.42 -16.54
C ALA A 251 -15.44 6.70 -16.45
N GLU A 252 -14.83 7.88 -16.56
CA GLU A 252 -15.55 9.16 -16.59
C GLU A 252 -16.51 9.24 -17.77
N GLU A 253 -16.07 8.89 -18.97
CA GLU A 253 -16.90 8.86 -20.18
C GLU A 253 -18.09 7.91 -20.01
N SER A 254 -17.86 6.70 -19.48
CA SER A 254 -18.88 5.67 -19.29
C SER A 254 -20.03 6.12 -18.37
N LEU A 255 -19.75 6.99 -17.40
CA LEU A 255 -20.77 7.53 -16.48
C LEU A 255 -21.18 8.98 -16.81
N GLY A 256 -20.75 9.56 -17.93
CA GLY A 256 -21.06 10.93 -18.33
C GLY A 256 -20.50 11.97 -17.35
N LEU A 257 -19.32 11.71 -16.79
CA LEU A 257 -18.61 12.66 -15.92
C LEU A 257 -17.63 13.51 -16.75
N PRO A 258 -17.40 14.76 -16.38
CA PRO A 258 -16.36 15.58 -17.01
C PRO A 258 -14.96 14.95 -16.84
N THR A 259 -14.10 15.10 -17.83
CA THR A 259 -12.68 14.73 -17.71
C THR A 259 -12.03 15.45 -16.53
N GLY A 260 -11.26 14.69 -15.70
CA GLY A 260 -10.64 15.21 -14.49
C GLY A 260 -11.55 15.22 -13.26
N SER A 261 -12.74 14.60 -13.33
CA SER A 261 -13.58 14.31 -12.14
C SER A 261 -12.93 13.31 -11.19
N VAL A 262 -12.07 12.44 -11.70
CA VAL A 262 -11.22 11.54 -10.90
C VAL A 262 -9.84 12.17 -10.76
N ARG A 263 -9.38 12.33 -9.53
CA ARG A 263 -8.05 12.86 -9.22
C ARG A 263 -7.26 11.84 -8.40
N CYS A 264 -5.94 11.87 -8.51
CA CYS A 264 -5.11 10.87 -7.86
C CYS A 264 -3.83 11.45 -7.25
N THR A 265 -3.36 10.80 -6.19
CA THR A 265 -2.01 10.92 -5.66
C THR A 265 -1.26 9.64 -6.03
N VAL A 266 0.01 9.74 -6.35
CA VAL A 266 0.85 8.59 -6.70
C VAL A 266 1.80 8.28 -5.56
N LEU A 267 2.01 6.99 -5.27
CA LEU A 267 3.10 6.55 -4.40
C LEU A 267 4.37 6.36 -5.23
N ILE A 268 5.41 7.10 -4.89
CA ILE A 268 6.77 6.81 -5.35
C ILE A 268 7.41 5.92 -4.30
N GLU A 269 7.31 4.64 -4.56
CA GLU A 269 7.68 3.57 -3.63
C GLU A 269 8.40 2.41 -4.32
N THR A 270 8.70 2.59 -5.60
CA THR A 270 9.55 1.66 -6.35
C THR A 270 10.78 2.41 -6.87
N LEU A 271 11.93 1.73 -6.91
CA LEU A 271 13.16 2.35 -7.39
C LEU A 271 13.06 2.82 -8.85
N PRO A 272 12.44 2.07 -9.79
CA PRO A 272 12.20 2.57 -11.14
C PRO A 272 11.35 3.85 -11.19
N ALA A 273 10.29 3.95 -10.39
CA ALA A 273 9.43 5.13 -10.35
C ALA A 273 10.17 6.39 -9.90
N LEU A 274 11.18 6.26 -9.06
CA LEU A 274 11.99 7.40 -8.64
C LEU A 274 12.70 8.07 -9.83
N TYR A 275 13.18 7.27 -10.81
CA TYR A 275 13.78 7.77 -12.03
C TYR A 275 12.78 8.23 -13.09
N GLN A 276 11.52 7.83 -12.98
CA GLN A 276 10.44 8.19 -13.89
C GLN A 276 9.37 9.11 -13.26
N MET A 277 9.70 9.78 -12.17
CA MET A 277 8.73 10.59 -11.42
C MET A 277 8.11 11.70 -12.29
N HIS A 278 8.88 12.38 -13.10
CA HIS A 278 8.35 13.40 -14.01
C HIS A 278 7.45 12.80 -15.09
N GLU A 279 7.80 11.65 -15.64
CA GLU A 279 7.04 10.93 -16.65
C GLU A 279 5.70 10.45 -16.09
N ILE A 280 5.70 9.92 -14.87
CA ILE A 280 4.51 9.50 -14.13
C ILE A 280 3.58 10.72 -13.91
N LEU A 281 4.12 11.80 -13.39
CA LEU A 281 3.36 13.03 -13.17
C LEU A 281 2.83 13.62 -14.49
N TYR A 282 3.63 13.59 -15.57
CA TYR A 282 3.24 14.09 -16.87
C TYR A 282 2.08 13.29 -17.49
N ALA A 283 2.14 11.96 -17.39
CA ALA A 283 1.06 11.10 -17.87
C ALA A 283 -0.27 11.40 -17.16
N LEU A 284 -0.21 11.74 -15.86
CA LEU A 284 -1.37 12.05 -15.02
C LEU A 284 -1.60 13.55 -14.81
N ARG A 285 -0.96 14.46 -15.56
CA ARG A 285 -0.92 15.91 -15.27
C ARG A 285 -2.30 16.58 -15.14
N GLU A 286 -3.32 16.05 -15.81
CA GLU A 286 -4.70 16.55 -15.70
C GLU A 286 -5.42 16.02 -14.44
N ARG A 287 -4.83 15.04 -13.73
CA ARG A 287 -5.44 14.29 -12.64
C ARG A 287 -4.63 14.27 -11.36
N VAL A 288 -3.31 14.34 -11.46
CA VAL A 288 -2.42 14.19 -10.30
C VAL A 288 -2.58 15.36 -9.33
N LEU A 289 -2.72 15.03 -8.06
CA LEU A 289 -2.79 15.95 -6.92
C LEU A 289 -1.43 16.13 -6.27
N GLY A 290 -0.70 15.05 -6.15
CA GLY A 290 0.56 15.00 -5.44
C GLY A 290 1.22 13.64 -5.51
N VAL A 291 2.33 13.55 -4.79
CA VAL A 291 3.15 12.33 -4.67
C VAL A 291 3.44 12.06 -3.20
N ASN A 292 3.40 10.80 -2.82
CA ASN A 292 3.83 10.32 -1.50
C ASN A 292 5.10 9.47 -1.63
N LEU A 293 5.98 9.52 -0.63
CA LEU A 293 7.20 8.70 -0.57
C LEU A 293 7.02 7.52 0.37
N GLY A 294 6.85 6.32 -0.18
CA GLY A 294 6.73 5.08 0.60
C GLY A 294 8.12 4.53 0.98
N ARG A 295 8.49 4.62 2.28
CA ARG A 295 9.84 4.26 2.74
C ARG A 295 10.16 2.78 2.60
N TRP A 296 9.35 1.91 3.21
CA TRP A 296 9.66 0.47 3.25
C TRP A 296 9.58 -0.17 1.88
N ASP A 297 8.60 0.19 1.09
CA ASP A 297 8.46 -0.26 -0.29
C ASP A 297 9.62 0.19 -1.18
N LEU A 298 10.09 1.44 -1.03
CA LEU A 298 11.23 1.93 -1.80
C LEU A 298 12.52 1.17 -1.44
N LEU A 299 12.71 0.87 -0.14
CA LEU A 299 13.84 0.06 0.33
C LEU A 299 13.73 -1.39 -0.14
N PHE A 300 12.53 -1.98 -0.09
CA PHE A 300 12.25 -3.29 -0.67
C PHE A 300 12.55 -3.29 -2.18
N SER A 301 12.05 -2.30 -2.90
CA SER A 301 12.29 -2.17 -4.34
C SER A 301 13.76 -1.93 -4.69
N PHE A 302 14.52 -1.25 -3.81
CA PHE A 302 15.97 -1.13 -3.96
C PHE A 302 16.64 -2.50 -3.93
N ILE A 303 16.32 -3.34 -2.94
CA ILE A 303 16.85 -4.71 -2.86
C ILE A 303 16.44 -5.52 -4.07
N LYS A 304 15.14 -5.49 -4.42
CA LYS A 304 14.59 -6.25 -5.56
C LYS A 304 15.28 -5.88 -6.87
N THR A 305 15.34 -4.59 -7.17
CA THR A 305 15.93 -4.10 -8.43
C THR A 305 17.41 -4.39 -8.52
N LEU A 306 18.14 -4.35 -7.41
CA LEU A 306 19.61 -4.50 -7.37
C LEU A 306 20.05 -5.85 -6.78
N ARG A 307 19.18 -6.85 -6.76
CA ARG A 307 19.41 -8.15 -6.12
C ARG A 307 20.67 -8.89 -6.61
N ALA A 308 21.06 -8.68 -7.87
CA ALA A 308 22.26 -9.26 -8.44
C ALA A 308 23.56 -8.48 -8.13
N HIS A 309 23.44 -7.27 -7.57
CA HIS A 309 24.57 -6.38 -7.31
C HIS A 309 25.11 -6.58 -5.88
N ARG A 310 26.16 -7.39 -5.71
CA ARG A 310 26.76 -7.73 -4.42
C ARG A 310 27.31 -6.52 -3.63
N ASP A 311 27.56 -5.41 -4.28
CA ASP A 311 27.98 -4.14 -3.67
C ASP A 311 26.80 -3.25 -3.22
N ARG A 312 25.58 -3.72 -3.37
CA ARG A 312 24.34 -3.01 -3.02
C ARG A 312 23.55 -3.68 -1.88
N VAL A 313 24.23 -4.37 -0.99
CA VAL A 313 23.64 -4.99 0.20
C VAL A 313 23.32 -3.91 1.22
N LEU A 314 22.05 -3.89 1.69
CA LEU A 314 21.63 -2.96 2.73
C LEU A 314 21.98 -3.49 4.14
N PRO A 315 22.38 -2.61 5.08
CA PRO A 315 22.58 -2.96 6.49
C PRO A 315 21.24 -3.20 7.20
N ASP A 316 21.28 -3.43 8.52
CA ASP A 316 20.09 -3.63 9.34
C ASP A 316 19.02 -2.58 9.10
N ARG A 317 17.77 -3.01 9.06
CA ARG A 317 16.59 -2.13 8.85
C ARG A 317 16.52 -0.97 9.84
N SER A 318 17.01 -1.16 11.06
CA SER A 318 17.02 -0.13 12.11
C SER A 318 17.83 1.12 11.77
N VAL A 319 18.84 1.02 10.88
CA VAL A 319 19.66 2.15 10.44
C VAL A 319 19.18 2.77 9.13
N LEU A 320 18.20 2.15 8.48
CA LEU A 320 17.62 2.63 7.23
C LEU A 320 16.54 3.70 7.49
N THR A 321 16.99 4.88 7.90
CA THR A 321 16.12 6.03 8.18
C THR A 321 15.97 6.93 6.94
N MET A 322 15.08 7.91 7.03
CA MET A 322 14.94 8.94 5.98
C MET A 322 16.15 9.88 5.88
N ASP A 323 17.10 9.82 6.84
CA ASP A 323 18.34 10.58 6.84
C ASP A 323 19.50 9.82 6.16
N THR A 324 19.29 8.56 5.76
CA THR A 324 20.28 7.84 4.97
C THR A 324 20.44 8.49 3.60
N PRO A 325 21.68 8.50 3.01
CA PRO A 325 21.99 9.34 1.85
C PRO A 325 20.99 9.23 0.71
N PHE A 326 20.69 7.99 0.24
CA PHE A 326 19.79 7.85 -0.91
C PHE A 326 18.32 8.21 -0.57
N MET A 327 17.84 7.93 0.65
CA MET A 327 16.49 8.30 1.09
C MET A 327 16.35 9.82 1.21
N LEU A 328 17.39 10.48 1.72
CA LEU A 328 17.43 11.94 1.82
C LEU A 328 17.37 12.59 0.44
N GLU A 329 18.17 12.09 -0.51
CA GLU A 329 18.15 12.61 -1.88
C GLU A 329 16.84 12.28 -2.61
N ALA A 330 16.27 11.09 -2.41
CA ALA A 330 14.95 10.74 -2.94
C ALA A 330 13.86 11.68 -2.41
N SER A 331 13.88 11.97 -1.10
CA SER A 331 12.96 12.92 -0.44
C SER A 331 13.08 14.34 -1.03
N ARG A 332 14.30 14.85 -1.17
CA ARG A 332 14.56 16.18 -1.75
C ARG A 332 14.14 16.26 -3.22
N TYR A 333 14.45 15.23 -3.98
CA TYR A 333 14.07 15.14 -5.38
C TYR A 333 12.56 15.11 -5.55
N LEU A 334 11.84 14.35 -4.71
CA LEU A 334 10.38 14.29 -4.72
C LEU A 334 9.77 15.67 -4.44
N VAL A 335 10.16 16.33 -3.36
CA VAL A 335 9.63 17.65 -3.00
C VAL A 335 9.87 18.66 -4.12
N ARG A 336 11.11 18.71 -4.64
CA ARG A 336 11.47 19.59 -5.75
C ARG A 336 10.58 19.31 -6.96
N THR A 337 10.48 18.06 -7.40
CA THR A 337 9.69 17.66 -8.56
C THR A 337 8.21 18.03 -8.39
N CYS A 338 7.61 17.76 -7.24
CA CYS A 338 6.24 18.14 -6.95
C CYS A 338 6.03 19.65 -7.14
N HIS A 339 6.84 20.47 -6.52
CA HIS A 339 6.67 21.92 -6.54
C HIS A 339 6.99 22.53 -7.92
N GLU A 340 7.99 22.03 -8.63
CA GLU A 340 8.23 22.38 -10.03
C GLU A 340 7.02 22.10 -10.91
N ARG A 341 6.25 21.07 -10.61
CA ARG A 341 5.07 20.64 -11.40
C ARG A 341 3.74 21.13 -10.84
N GLY A 342 3.73 21.85 -9.73
CA GLY A 342 2.49 22.34 -9.10
C GLY A 342 1.68 21.24 -8.40
N ALA A 343 2.32 20.13 -8.07
CA ALA A 343 1.76 19.03 -7.29
C ALA A 343 2.14 19.15 -5.81
N GLN A 344 1.46 18.43 -4.94
CA GLN A 344 1.72 18.43 -3.50
C GLN A 344 2.68 17.28 -3.13
N ALA A 345 3.66 17.55 -2.28
CA ALA A 345 4.56 16.55 -1.70
C ALA A 345 4.01 16.07 -0.36
N ILE A 346 3.72 14.78 -0.23
CA ILE A 346 3.16 14.15 0.97
C ILE A 346 4.21 13.23 1.59
N GLY A 347 4.53 13.43 2.86
CA GLY A 347 5.50 12.64 3.60
C GLY A 347 4.99 11.25 3.95
N GLY A 348 5.92 10.37 4.35
CA GLY A 348 5.65 8.99 4.67
C GLY A 348 4.88 8.78 5.98
N MET A 349 4.46 7.54 6.22
CA MET A 349 3.65 7.16 7.38
C MET A 349 4.44 7.23 8.70
N ALA A 350 3.89 7.92 9.70
CA ALA A 350 4.27 7.73 11.10
C ALA A 350 3.47 6.53 11.65
N ALA A 351 4.16 5.42 11.86
CA ALA A 351 3.55 4.14 12.26
C ALA A 351 3.45 3.98 13.79
N ASP A 352 4.11 4.83 14.59
CA ASP A 352 4.07 4.72 16.05
C ASP A 352 2.64 4.84 16.59
N ILE A 353 2.29 3.97 17.54
CA ILE A 353 0.99 3.98 18.23
C ILE A 353 1.21 4.61 19.61
N PRO A 354 0.40 5.62 20.03
CA PRO A 354 0.48 6.14 21.37
C PRO A 354 0.28 5.06 22.44
N VAL A 355 1.23 4.97 23.38
CA VAL A 355 1.24 3.98 24.46
C VAL A 355 0.53 4.58 25.69
N ARG A 356 -0.58 3.95 26.14
CA ARG A 356 -1.43 4.53 27.19
C ARG A 356 -0.91 4.24 28.60
N ASP A 357 -0.36 3.06 28.77
CA ASP A 357 -0.03 2.52 30.11
C ASP A 357 1.46 2.66 30.47
N ASP A 358 2.26 3.33 29.61
CA ASP A 358 3.67 3.60 29.82
C ASP A 358 4.01 5.00 29.30
N ALA A 359 4.21 5.94 30.21
CA ALA A 359 4.45 7.35 29.88
C ALA A 359 5.85 7.60 29.27
N GLU A 360 6.87 6.83 29.66
CA GLU A 360 8.23 6.94 29.14
C GLU A 360 8.27 6.45 27.69
N LEU A 361 7.78 5.24 27.45
CA LEU A 361 7.70 4.66 26.12
C LEU A 361 6.82 5.50 25.17
N ASN A 362 5.70 6.05 25.67
CA ASN A 362 4.88 6.98 24.91
C ASN A 362 5.64 8.27 24.57
N GLY A 363 6.41 8.82 25.53
CA GLY A 363 7.25 9.99 25.29
C GLY A 363 8.25 9.77 24.16
N GLU A 364 8.92 8.63 24.15
CA GLU A 364 9.85 8.25 23.08
C GLU A 364 9.17 8.09 21.71
N ALA A 365 8.01 7.39 21.67
CA ALA A 365 7.25 7.21 20.45
C ALA A 365 6.82 8.57 19.84
N ILE A 366 6.28 9.46 20.67
CA ILE A 366 5.89 10.81 20.24
C ILE A 366 7.10 11.63 19.79
N ALA A 367 8.24 11.55 20.49
CA ALA A 367 9.46 12.26 20.10
C ALA A 367 9.97 11.82 18.72
N ARG A 368 9.95 10.51 18.43
CA ARG A 368 10.28 9.98 17.09
C ARG A 368 9.35 10.55 16.01
N VAL A 369 8.04 10.57 16.27
CA VAL A 369 7.06 11.14 15.33
C VAL A 369 7.33 12.63 15.10
N VAL A 370 7.53 13.41 16.15
CA VAL A 370 7.80 14.85 16.04
C VAL A 370 9.06 15.09 15.21
N HIS A 371 10.16 14.41 15.54
CA HIS A 371 11.42 14.54 14.80
C HIS A 371 11.27 14.22 13.31
N ASP A 372 10.56 13.13 12.98
CA ASP A 372 10.29 12.74 11.60
C ASP A 372 9.48 13.83 10.84
N LYS A 373 8.45 14.37 11.47
CA LYS A 373 7.58 15.38 10.84
C LYS A 373 8.21 16.78 10.77
N GLU A 374 9.05 17.15 11.73
CA GLU A 374 9.88 18.37 11.67
C GLU A 374 10.88 18.30 10.50
N ARG A 375 11.49 17.14 10.26
CA ARG A 375 12.35 16.92 9.11
C ARG A 375 11.56 17.07 7.79
N GLU A 376 10.40 16.42 7.66
CA GLU A 376 9.54 16.56 6.47
C GLU A 376 9.16 18.02 6.22
N LEU A 377 8.71 18.74 7.25
CA LEU A 377 8.40 20.17 7.15
C LEU A 377 9.62 20.97 6.70
N SER A 378 10.82 20.68 7.25
CA SER A 378 12.07 21.36 6.89
C SER A 378 12.50 21.10 5.44
N HIS A 379 12.15 19.94 4.88
CA HIS A 379 12.37 19.60 3.47
C HIS A 379 11.31 20.20 2.52
N GLY A 380 10.23 20.78 3.06
CA GLY A 380 9.20 21.47 2.29
C GLY A 380 7.99 20.60 1.92
N TYR A 381 7.76 19.47 2.57
CA TYR A 381 6.54 18.68 2.36
C TYR A 381 5.28 19.50 2.66
N ASP A 382 4.22 19.26 1.88
CA ASP A 382 2.91 19.92 2.01
C ASP A 382 2.02 19.27 3.05
N GLY A 383 2.21 17.99 3.28
CA GLY A 383 1.49 17.17 4.24
C GLY A 383 2.20 15.87 4.54
N THR A 384 1.58 15.02 5.34
CA THR A 384 2.17 13.76 5.80
C THR A 384 1.14 12.73 6.19
N TRP A 385 1.56 11.45 6.24
CA TRP A 385 0.74 10.33 6.69
C TRP A 385 0.93 10.00 8.17
N ILE A 386 -0.15 9.56 8.79
CA ILE A 386 -0.18 8.95 10.12
C ILE A 386 -1.02 7.68 10.09
N ALA A 387 -0.68 6.70 10.92
CA ALA A 387 -1.43 5.44 11.03
C ALA A 387 -2.40 5.41 12.22
N HIS A 388 -2.38 6.39 13.12
CA HIS A 388 -3.21 6.37 14.32
C HIS A 388 -3.86 7.74 14.63
N PRO A 389 -5.19 7.79 14.93
CA PRO A 389 -5.90 9.05 15.21
C PRO A 389 -5.28 9.88 16.35
N GLY A 390 -4.68 9.23 17.34
CA GLY A 390 -4.00 9.90 18.47
C GLY A 390 -2.81 10.76 18.08
N LEU A 391 -2.28 10.62 16.85
CA LEU A 391 -1.16 11.42 16.34
C LEU A 391 -1.61 12.74 15.69
N VAL A 392 -2.88 12.90 15.36
CA VAL A 392 -3.40 14.09 14.64
C VAL A 392 -3.00 15.39 15.34
N ALA A 393 -3.22 15.50 16.65
CA ALA A 393 -2.90 16.72 17.40
C ALA A 393 -1.39 16.97 17.50
N VAL A 394 -0.59 15.92 17.55
CA VAL A 394 0.89 16.01 17.61
C VAL A 394 1.42 16.55 16.28
N VAL A 395 1.04 15.91 15.18
CA VAL A 395 1.52 16.25 13.82
C VAL A 395 0.99 17.62 13.37
N ARG A 396 -0.24 17.97 13.76
CA ARG A 396 -0.80 19.29 13.49
C ARG A 396 0.07 20.42 14.04
N ARG A 397 0.56 20.29 15.28
CA ARG A 397 1.44 21.31 15.87
C ARG A 397 2.72 21.50 15.07
N VAL A 398 3.24 20.44 14.45
CA VAL A 398 4.42 20.54 13.60
C VAL A 398 4.08 21.25 12.28
N PHE A 399 3.05 20.80 11.58
CA PHE A 399 2.69 21.32 10.25
C PHE A 399 1.95 22.68 10.28
N ASP A 400 1.51 23.17 11.45
CA ASP A 400 1.01 24.53 11.63
C ASP A 400 2.17 25.55 11.73
N ALA A 401 3.41 25.11 11.94
CA ALA A 401 4.57 25.98 11.94
C ALA A 401 4.90 26.51 10.52
N PRO A 402 5.44 27.72 10.39
CA PRO A 402 5.88 28.25 9.10
C PRO A 402 6.94 27.36 8.44
N ARG A 403 6.83 27.16 7.16
CA ARG A 403 7.86 26.43 6.41
C ARG A 403 9.18 27.21 6.39
N PRO A 404 10.29 26.58 6.77
CA PRO A 404 11.56 27.30 6.90
C PRO A 404 12.24 27.63 5.57
N THR A 405 11.88 26.95 4.48
CA THR A 405 12.58 27.04 3.19
C THR A 405 11.62 27.32 2.04
N PRO A 406 11.85 28.37 1.22
CA PRO A 406 11.17 28.52 -0.06
C PRO A 406 11.56 27.39 -0.99
N VAL A 407 10.55 26.73 -1.58
CA VAL A 407 10.79 25.65 -2.55
C VAL A 407 10.91 26.26 -3.94
N PRO A 408 11.94 25.86 -4.74
CA PRO A 408 12.08 26.32 -6.12
C PRO A 408 10.85 25.97 -6.94
N SER A 409 10.37 26.95 -7.71
CA SER A 409 9.20 26.79 -8.61
C SER A 409 9.58 26.54 -10.07
N GLU A 410 10.86 26.55 -10.40
CA GLU A 410 11.36 26.33 -11.75
C GLU A 410 12.14 25.02 -11.88
N PRO A 411 12.05 24.35 -13.06
CA PRO A 411 12.75 23.09 -13.29
C PRO A 411 14.27 23.22 -13.10
N GLY A 412 14.83 22.37 -12.25
CA GLY A 412 16.25 22.22 -12.08
C GLY A 412 16.82 21.06 -12.93
N PRO A 413 18.16 20.91 -12.99
CA PRO A 413 18.77 19.77 -13.67
C PRO A 413 18.42 18.45 -12.94
N ASP A 414 18.36 17.35 -13.70
CA ASP A 414 18.27 16.01 -13.11
C ASP A 414 19.46 15.80 -12.16
N PRO A 415 19.27 15.15 -11.00
CA PRO A 415 20.38 14.77 -10.14
C PRO A 415 21.25 13.70 -10.82
N ASP A 416 22.47 13.51 -10.33
CA ASP A 416 23.27 12.33 -10.73
C ASP A 416 22.48 11.06 -10.36
N PRO A 417 22.14 10.17 -11.30
CA PRO A 417 21.33 8.99 -11.00
C PRO A 417 21.94 8.09 -9.92
N ARG A 418 23.26 8.15 -9.72
CA ARG A 418 23.97 7.35 -8.71
C ARG A 418 23.67 7.76 -7.27
N VAL A 419 23.14 8.97 -7.03
CA VAL A 419 22.79 9.40 -5.66
C VAL A 419 21.70 8.54 -5.04
N PHE A 420 20.82 7.96 -5.87
CA PHE A 420 19.75 7.06 -5.44
C PHE A 420 20.19 5.61 -5.26
N LEU A 421 21.46 5.30 -5.54
CA LEU A 421 22.04 3.95 -5.43
C LEU A 421 23.07 3.85 -4.30
N GLN A 422 23.17 4.87 -3.45
CA GLN A 422 24.13 4.91 -2.35
C GLN A 422 23.70 4.00 -1.21
N VAL A 423 24.52 3.00 -0.92
CA VAL A 423 24.33 2.15 0.26
C VAL A 423 24.79 2.91 1.51
N PRO A 424 23.96 3.02 2.57
CA PRO A 424 24.40 3.63 3.80
C PRO A 424 25.49 2.81 4.48
N PRO A 425 26.38 3.46 5.30
CA PRO A 425 27.41 2.74 6.04
C PRO A 425 26.78 1.79 7.06
N GLY A 426 27.46 0.67 7.31
CA GLY A 426 27.01 -0.38 8.23
C GLY A 426 27.12 -1.76 7.62
N ARG A 427 26.86 -2.76 8.42
CA ARG A 427 26.77 -4.16 8.01
C ARG A 427 25.53 -4.79 8.59
N PRO A 428 24.98 -5.82 7.95
CA PRO A 428 23.97 -6.66 8.59
C PRO A 428 24.51 -7.29 9.86
N THR A 429 23.63 -7.49 10.82
CA THR A 429 23.94 -8.16 12.10
C THR A 429 23.03 -9.35 12.36
N VAL A 430 23.44 -10.26 13.25
CA VAL A 430 22.53 -11.33 13.72
C VAL A 430 21.32 -10.72 14.45
N ALA A 431 21.49 -9.61 15.14
CA ALA A 431 20.39 -8.90 15.82
C ALA A 431 19.39 -8.32 14.79
N GLY A 432 19.88 -7.76 13.68
CA GLY A 432 19.06 -7.31 12.56
C GLY A 432 18.28 -8.47 11.93
N MET A 433 18.93 -9.60 11.67
CA MET A 433 18.28 -10.83 11.16
C MET A 433 17.15 -11.28 12.09
N ARG A 434 17.39 -11.31 13.41
CA ARG A 434 16.35 -11.62 14.42
C ARG A 434 15.18 -10.64 14.36
N ALA A 435 15.46 -9.35 14.27
CA ALA A 435 14.43 -8.32 14.22
C ALA A 435 13.54 -8.45 12.97
N ASP A 436 14.13 -8.79 11.83
CA ASP A 436 13.40 -8.98 10.58
C ASP A 436 12.58 -10.29 10.61
N VAL A 437 13.13 -11.40 11.09
CA VAL A 437 12.37 -12.65 11.28
C VAL A 437 11.18 -12.41 12.20
N ASN A 438 11.41 -11.75 13.35
CA ASN A 438 10.36 -11.48 14.33
C ASN A 438 9.23 -10.62 13.76
N ALA A 439 9.57 -9.53 13.07
CA ALA A 439 8.57 -8.64 12.47
C ALA A 439 7.81 -9.34 11.34
N ALA A 440 8.51 -10.06 10.45
CA ALA A 440 7.89 -10.76 9.33
C ALA A 440 6.93 -11.86 9.81
N VAL A 441 7.34 -12.72 10.76
CA VAL A 441 6.48 -13.79 11.29
C VAL A 441 5.24 -13.23 11.96
N GLN A 442 5.35 -12.21 12.81
CA GLN A 442 4.18 -11.63 13.49
C GLN A 442 3.24 -10.93 12.50
N TYR A 443 3.79 -10.26 11.47
CA TYR A 443 2.96 -9.65 10.45
C TYR A 443 2.25 -10.70 9.58
N LEU A 444 2.99 -11.67 9.05
CA LEU A 444 2.42 -12.75 8.23
C LEU A 444 1.35 -13.54 8.99
N GLU A 445 1.55 -13.81 10.29
CA GLU A 445 0.53 -14.44 11.15
C GLU A 445 -0.77 -13.63 11.17
N SER A 446 -0.67 -12.30 11.32
CA SER A 446 -1.82 -11.42 11.30
C SER A 446 -2.51 -11.40 9.93
N TRP A 447 -1.72 -11.28 8.88
CA TRP A 447 -2.20 -11.22 7.50
C TRP A 447 -2.90 -12.52 7.08
N LEU A 448 -2.34 -13.70 7.42
CA LEU A 448 -2.95 -15.00 7.14
C LEU A 448 -4.33 -15.16 7.80
N ARG A 449 -4.56 -14.48 8.93
CA ARG A 449 -5.88 -14.39 9.57
C ARG A 449 -6.76 -13.26 9.03
N ALA A 450 -6.44 -12.76 7.83
CA ALA A 450 -7.17 -11.68 7.17
C ALA A 450 -7.15 -10.34 7.94
N VAL A 451 -6.04 -10.01 8.61
CA VAL A 451 -5.81 -8.73 9.29
C VAL A 451 -4.56 -8.07 8.72
N GLY A 452 -4.73 -7.15 7.76
CA GLY A 452 -3.64 -6.50 7.03
C GLY A 452 -2.94 -5.35 7.75
N ALA A 453 -3.58 -4.72 8.75
CA ALA A 453 -2.96 -3.71 9.61
C ALA A 453 -2.74 -4.29 11.00
N ALA A 454 -1.49 -4.55 11.38
CA ALA A 454 -1.12 -5.24 12.60
C ALA A 454 -0.37 -4.33 13.58
N ALA A 455 -0.84 -4.30 14.84
CA ALA A 455 -0.13 -3.61 15.92
C ALA A 455 0.97 -4.53 16.48
N ILE A 456 2.23 -4.28 16.09
CA ILE A 456 3.39 -5.05 16.51
C ILE A 456 4.34 -4.12 17.26
N ARG A 457 4.66 -4.42 18.52
CA ARG A 457 5.59 -3.64 19.35
C ARG A 457 5.34 -2.13 19.30
N TYR A 458 4.07 -1.73 19.49
CA TYR A 458 3.61 -0.33 19.49
C TYR A 458 3.77 0.39 18.15
N ARG A 459 3.83 -0.35 17.04
CA ARG A 459 3.80 0.19 15.69
C ARG A 459 2.65 -0.43 14.90
N MET A 460 2.02 0.36 14.08
CA MET A 460 1.05 -0.14 13.09
C MET A 460 1.85 -0.56 11.85
N GLU A 461 1.98 -1.84 11.67
CA GLU A 461 2.72 -2.43 10.56
C GLU A 461 1.75 -2.90 9.46
N ASP A 462 2.21 -2.85 8.23
CA ASP A 462 1.49 -3.25 7.02
C ASP A 462 2.34 -4.18 6.14
N THR A 463 1.86 -4.54 4.95
CA THR A 463 2.55 -5.48 4.06
C THR A 463 3.97 -5.01 3.70
N ALA A 464 4.19 -3.70 3.56
CA ALA A 464 5.50 -3.15 3.23
C ALA A 464 6.58 -3.49 4.27
N THR A 465 6.20 -3.66 5.56
CA THR A 465 7.14 -4.11 6.60
C THR A 465 7.58 -5.56 6.38
N ALA A 466 6.66 -6.46 6.04
CA ALA A 466 7.04 -7.85 5.76
C ALA A 466 7.85 -7.96 4.46
N GLU A 467 7.55 -7.13 3.46
CA GLU A 467 8.29 -7.06 2.20
C GLU A 467 9.76 -6.70 2.41
N ILE A 468 10.04 -5.62 3.16
CA ILE A 468 11.42 -5.23 3.43
C ILE A 468 12.15 -6.27 4.28
N CYS A 469 11.48 -6.84 5.31
CA CYS A 469 12.10 -7.85 6.17
C CYS A 469 12.49 -9.10 5.37
N ARG A 470 11.57 -9.68 4.58
CA ARG A 470 11.86 -10.87 3.79
C ARG A 470 12.93 -10.62 2.73
N ALA A 471 12.91 -9.43 2.10
CA ALA A 471 13.87 -9.08 1.07
C ALA A 471 15.29 -8.92 1.64
N GLN A 472 15.45 -8.30 2.83
CA GLN A 472 16.74 -8.25 3.51
C GLN A 472 17.23 -9.65 3.89
N LEU A 473 16.37 -10.49 4.47
CA LEU A 473 16.70 -11.86 4.83
C LEU A 473 17.14 -12.65 3.59
N TRP A 474 16.35 -12.59 2.50
CA TRP A 474 16.70 -13.23 1.23
C TRP A 474 18.05 -12.73 0.69
N GLN A 475 18.27 -11.41 0.62
CA GLN A 475 19.51 -10.83 0.11
C GLN A 475 20.71 -11.29 0.92
N TRP A 476 20.61 -11.25 2.24
CA TRP A 476 21.71 -11.63 3.11
C TRP A 476 22.05 -13.13 3.01
N VAL A 477 21.03 -13.98 3.03
CA VAL A 477 21.19 -15.44 2.94
C VAL A 477 21.66 -15.87 1.56
N HIS A 478 21.01 -15.38 0.51
CA HIS A 478 21.33 -15.76 -0.87
C HIS A 478 22.74 -15.33 -1.33
N LEU A 479 23.22 -14.18 -0.83
CA LEU A 479 24.56 -13.68 -1.13
C LEU A 479 25.60 -14.13 -0.08
N GLU A 480 25.20 -14.90 0.95
CA GLU A 480 26.05 -15.32 2.07
C GLU A 480 26.83 -14.14 2.69
N VAL A 481 26.10 -13.04 2.94
CA VAL A 481 26.72 -11.77 3.34
C VAL A 481 27.44 -11.93 4.69
N PRO A 482 28.71 -11.45 4.81
CA PRO A 482 29.38 -11.43 6.10
C PRO A 482 28.72 -10.43 7.05
N LEU A 483 28.11 -10.94 8.12
CA LEU A 483 27.53 -10.16 9.20
C LEU A 483 28.60 -9.48 10.05
N GLU A 484 28.22 -8.51 10.86
CA GLU A 484 29.11 -7.93 11.86
C GLU A 484 29.62 -9.02 12.79
N GLY A 485 30.95 -9.06 13.05
CA GLY A 485 31.59 -10.16 13.79
C GLY A 485 32.10 -11.32 12.91
N GLY A 486 31.87 -11.27 11.57
CA GLY A 486 32.50 -12.17 10.59
C GLY A 486 31.74 -13.48 10.32
N THR A 487 30.59 -13.72 10.96
CA THR A 487 29.73 -14.87 10.65
C THR A 487 29.02 -14.63 9.33
N ALA A 488 28.99 -15.61 8.41
CA ALA A 488 28.21 -15.50 7.16
C ALA A 488 26.72 -15.73 7.42
N ALA A 489 25.87 -15.02 6.70
CA ALA A 489 24.43 -15.22 6.70
C ALA A 489 24.07 -16.44 5.85
N THR A 490 24.24 -17.64 6.40
CA THR A 490 23.94 -18.90 5.71
C THR A 490 22.49 -19.34 5.95
N PRO A 491 21.92 -20.24 5.10
CA PRO A 491 20.61 -20.84 5.33
C PRO A 491 20.50 -21.49 6.71
N GLU A 492 21.54 -22.18 7.19
CA GLU A 492 21.53 -22.83 8.51
C GLU A 492 21.48 -21.81 9.66
N LEU A 493 22.13 -20.66 9.50
CA LEU A 493 22.01 -19.57 10.46
C LEU A 493 20.59 -18.99 10.46
N PHE A 494 20.03 -18.76 9.29
CA PHE A 494 18.66 -18.25 9.14
C PHE A 494 17.64 -19.17 9.83
N HIS A 495 17.63 -20.47 9.51
CA HIS A 495 16.69 -21.42 10.12
C HIS A 495 16.86 -21.52 11.63
N ARG A 496 18.09 -21.46 12.15
CA ARG A 496 18.32 -21.41 13.59
C ARG A 496 17.73 -20.15 14.22
N VAL A 497 17.91 -18.99 13.56
CA VAL A 497 17.32 -17.72 14.02
C VAL A 497 15.80 -17.78 13.98
N VAL A 498 15.20 -18.36 12.94
CA VAL A 498 13.75 -18.57 12.85
C VAL A 498 13.26 -19.41 14.03
N GLU A 499 13.88 -20.55 14.33
CA GLU A 499 13.48 -21.41 15.45
C GLU A 499 13.57 -20.68 16.82
N GLU A 500 14.65 -19.93 17.03
CA GLU A 500 14.85 -19.16 18.27
C GLU A 500 13.82 -18.03 18.40
N GLU A 501 13.51 -17.31 17.31
CA GLU A 501 12.51 -16.23 17.30
C GLU A 501 11.08 -16.77 17.42
N MET A 502 10.75 -17.92 16.86
CA MET A 502 9.45 -18.59 17.11
C MET A 502 9.25 -18.84 18.60
N GLY A 503 10.28 -19.32 19.29
CA GLY A 503 10.25 -19.46 20.74
C GLY A 503 10.12 -18.13 21.50
N ALA A 504 10.75 -17.06 21.01
CA ALA A 504 10.65 -15.73 21.59
C ALA A 504 9.25 -15.12 21.40
N ILE A 505 8.70 -15.19 20.18
CA ILE A 505 7.34 -14.73 19.86
C ILE A 505 6.30 -15.46 20.71
N ARG A 506 6.41 -16.79 20.85
CA ARG A 506 5.49 -17.58 21.68
C ARG A 506 5.47 -17.10 23.14
N ARG A 507 6.64 -16.77 23.72
CA ARG A 507 6.72 -16.19 25.06
C ARG A 507 6.12 -14.78 25.15
N GLU A 508 6.34 -13.97 24.10
CA GLU A 508 5.84 -12.59 24.01
C GLU A 508 4.31 -12.56 23.93
N VAL A 509 3.71 -13.37 23.05
CA VAL A 509 2.25 -13.35 22.81
C VAL A 509 1.46 -14.21 23.80
N GLY A 510 2.12 -15.17 24.47
CA GLY A 510 1.51 -16.10 25.42
C GLY A 510 0.81 -17.29 24.75
N GLU A 511 0.64 -18.39 25.52
CA GLU A 511 0.14 -19.67 25.02
C GLU A 511 -1.27 -19.57 24.39
N GLU A 512 -2.16 -18.78 24.98
CA GLU A 512 -3.54 -18.65 24.48
C GLU A 512 -3.57 -18.00 23.09
N ARG A 513 -2.82 -16.92 22.88
CA ARG A 513 -2.72 -16.23 21.58
C ARG A 513 -1.98 -17.11 20.58
N TRP A 514 -0.91 -17.76 21.01
CA TRP A 514 -0.14 -18.67 20.16
C TRP A 514 -0.99 -19.82 19.62
N ALA A 515 -1.78 -20.48 20.47
CA ALA A 515 -2.62 -21.61 20.07
C ALA A 515 -3.75 -21.25 19.11
N ARG A 516 -4.12 -19.96 19.02
CA ARG A 516 -5.18 -19.46 18.13
C ARG A 516 -4.63 -18.78 16.87
N GLY A 517 -3.32 -18.64 16.79
CA GLY A 517 -2.66 -17.92 15.70
C GLY A 517 -2.15 -18.84 14.60
N GLU A 518 -1.82 -18.24 13.45
CA GLU A 518 -1.29 -18.89 12.26
C GLU A 518 0.25 -18.85 12.19
N TYR A 519 0.92 -18.93 13.35
CA TYR A 519 2.38 -18.81 13.45
C TYR A 519 3.13 -19.90 12.68
N GLY A 520 2.57 -21.13 12.60
CA GLY A 520 3.14 -22.23 11.82
C GLY A 520 3.12 -21.94 10.31
N GLY A 521 1.98 -21.45 9.82
CA GLY A 521 1.82 -21.00 8.43
C GLY A 521 2.73 -19.82 8.11
N ALA A 522 2.79 -18.81 8.99
CA ALA A 522 3.65 -17.64 8.84
C ALA A 522 5.14 -18.01 8.76
N ARG A 523 5.60 -18.91 9.63
CA ARG A 523 6.96 -19.46 9.59
C ARG A 523 7.24 -20.12 8.23
N LYS A 524 6.41 -21.07 7.83
CA LYS A 524 6.60 -21.81 6.59
C LYS A 524 6.62 -20.88 5.37
N LEU A 525 5.72 -19.91 5.31
CA LEU A 525 5.69 -18.93 4.24
C LEU A 525 6.96 -18.07 4.21
N LEU A 526 7.45 -17.61 5.37
CA LEU A 526 8.70 -16.85 5.45
C LEU A 526 9.89 -17.70 4.98
N GLU A 527 9.99 -18.95 5.44
CA GLU A 527 11.04 -19.88 5.01
C GLU A 527 11.00 -20.12 3.50
N GLU A 528 9.82 -20.36 2.91
CA GLU A 528 9.66 -20.50 1.46
C GLU A 528 10.10 -19.25 0.68
N LEU A 529 9.78 -18.05 1.19
CA LEU A 529 10.16 -16.78 0.55
C LEU A 529 11.66 -16.47 0.64
N VAL A 530 12.32 -16.91 1.69
CA VAL A 530 13.76 -16.66 1.91
C VAL A 530 14.63 -17.75 1.26
N ASP A 531 14.21 -19.01 1.30
CA ASP A 531 14.95 -20.14 0.71
C ASP A 531 14.80 -20.21 -0.82
N GLY A 532 13.84 -19.48 -1.39
CA GLY A 532 13.61 -19.42 -2.84
C GLY A 532 14.85 -18.99 -3.60
N ALA A 533 15.17 -19.66 -4.71
CA ALA A 533 16.31 -19.32 -5.56
C ALA A 533 16.21 -17.91 -6.16
N GLU A 534 14.98 -17.44 -6.40
CA GLU A 534 14.67 -16.10 -6.87
C GLU A 534 13.91 -15.31 -5.81
N LEU A 535 14.17 -14.01 -5.74
CA LEU A 535 13.37 -13.12 -4.90
C LEU A 535 11.99 -12.92 -5.54
N GLU A 536 10.96 -13.44 -4.87
CA GLU A 536 9.57 -13.26 -5.29
C GLU A 536 9.24 -11.78 -5.53
N GLU A 537 8.51 -11.45 -6.60
CA GLU A 537 8.23 -10.06 -6.96
C GLU A 537 7.49 -9.31 -5.84
N PHE A 538 6.41 -9.93 -5.32
CA PHE A 538 5.72 -9.49 -4.09
C PHE A 538 5.30 -10.71 -3.27
N LEU A 539 5.38 -10.62 -1.94
CA LEU A 539 4.98 -11.70 -1.04
C LEU A 539 3.50 -12.08 -1.21
N THR A 540 2.67 -11.11 -1.56
CA THR A 540 1.23 -11.28 -1.74
C THR A 540 0.89 -12.22 -2.89
N LEU A 541 1.74 -12.33 -3.92
CA LEU A 541 1.58 -13.30 -5.01
C LEU A 541 1.73 -14.74 -4.49
N ARG A 542 2.71 -14.96 -3.63
CA ARG A 542 2.95 -16.28 -3.02
C ARG A 542 1.99 -16.56 -1.88
N ALA A 543 1.65 -15.54 -1.10
CA ALA A 543 0.84 -15.67 0.11
C ALA A 543 -0.67 -15.73 -0.17
N GLY A 544 -1.16 -15.19 -1.29
CA GLY A 544 -2.57 -15.12 -1.62
C GLY A 544 -3.33 -16.43 -1.45
N PRO A 545 -2.85 -17.57 -1.98
CA PRO A 545 -3.48 -18.87 -1.80
C PRO A 545 -3.58 -19.37 -0.34
N TRP A 546 -2.76 -18.81 0.55
CA TRP A 546 -2.73 -19.19 1.98
C TRP A 546 -3.70 -18.35 2.82
N LEU A 547 -4.23 -17.27 2.26
CA LEU A 547 -5.09 -16.35 2.98
C LEU A 547 -6.41 -17.01 3.37
N ASP A 548 -6.84 -16.87 4.62
CA ASP A 548 -8.13 -17.33 5.09
C ASP A 548 -9.26 -16.62 4.32
N GLY A 549 -10.15 -17.42 3.74
CA GLY A 549 -11.23 -16.90 2.88
C GLY A 549 -10.83 -16.64 1.43
N SER A 550 -9.68 -17.16 0.96
CA SER A 550 -9.34 -17.20 -0.46
C SER A 550 -10.44 -17.95 -1.25
N PRO A 551 -10.89 -17.43 -2.41
CA PRO A 551 -11.88 -18.10 -3.28
C PRO A 551 -11.43 -19.49 -3.76
N LEU A 552 -10.12 -19.73 -3.86
CA LEU A 552 -9.54 -21.01 -4.28
C LEU A 552 -9.60 -22.10 -3.20
N GLY A 553 -10.02 -21.77 -1.98
CA GLY A 553 -10.24 -22.76 -0.92
C GLY A 553 -9.00 -23.52 -0.45
N LEU A 554 -7.80 -22.98 -0.70
CA LEU A 554 -6.53 -23.53 -0.22
C LEU A 554 -6.22 -23.15 1.23
N GLY A 555 -7.17 -22.51 1.93
CA GLY A 555 -7.09 -22.22 3.36
C GLY A 555 -6.73 -23.48 4.14
N HIS A 556 -5.68 -23.42 4.89
CA HIS A 556 -5.03 -24.44 5.71
C HIS A 556 -5.79 -25.76 5.84
N ARG A 557 -5.49 -26.71 4.98
CA ARG A 557 -5.65 -28.13 5.28
C ARG A 557 -4.26 -28.63 5.68
N THR A 558 -4.12 -28.85 6.98
CA THR A 558 -2.95 -29.43 7.68
C THR A 558 -2.28 -30.57 6.93
#